data_86490a0378a472d264abd625d06a2627
#
_entry.id   86490a0378a472d264abd625d06a2627
#
_cell.length_a   1.000
_cell.length_b   1.000
_cell.length_c   1.000
_cell.angle_alpha   90.00
_cell.angle_beta   90.00
_cell.angle_gamma   90.00
#
_symmetry.space_group_name_H-M   'P 1'
#
loop_
_entity.id
_entity.type
_entity.pdbx_description
1 polymer ?
#
loop_
_entity_poly.entity_id
_entity_poly.type
_entity_poly.pdbx_seq_one_letter_code
_entity_poly.pdbx_strand_id
1 'polypeptide(L)'
;MDLDKLESVIGQIRATAIDKIATPPTGFADRIASIKKAFQDFWQKEHLPQAFRITEAIKKGIPTPVLTVCGRGTQEIRFTRYLAYYLDPQKNHGLGDKLLKSVFSEEACTAGLPKDWTDACIVIPEFWLGHYQSKSGRKTGCFCDIGITGNDFVFVIEQKILSSEGPASHTGLPQLRRYDRVIENNPAFKDKAIIKIYLTPSGGQRDDWNP
;
A
#
# COMPACT_ATOMS: atom_id res chain seq x y z
N MET A 1 -4.37 21.72 18.16
CA MET A 1 -4.96 22.69 17.20
C MET A 1 -6.21 23.22 17.89
N ASP A 2 -6.26 24.53 18.11
CA ASP A 2 -7.31 25.22 18.87
C ASP A 2 -8.59 25.27 18.01
N LEU A 3 -9.67 24.65 18.49
CA LEU A 3 -10.94 24.55 17.78
C LEU A 3 -11.57 25.93 17.52
N ASP A 4 -11.42 26.87 18.47
CA ASP A 4 -11.96 28.23 18.35
C ASP A 4 -11.27 29.02 17.21
N LYS A 5 -9.95 28.77 17.01
CA LYS A 5 -9.20 29.33 15.87
C LYS A 5 -9.67 28.75 14.55
N LEU A 6 -9.99 27.44 14.52
CA LEU A 6 -10.47 26.78 13.31
C LEU A 6 -11.85 27.31 12.90
N GLU A 7 -12.75 27.46 13.85
CA GLU A 7 -14.09 28.04 13.61
C GLU A 7 -14.01 29.49 13.14
N SER A 8 -13.12 30.30 13.71
CA SER A 8 -12.87 31.66 13.27
C SER A 8 -12.38 31.74 11.82
N VAL A 9 -11.42 30.86 11.43
CA VAL A 9 -10.89 30.79 10.06
C VAL A 9 -11.99 30.34 9.08
N ILE A 10 -12.78 29.33 9.44
CA ILE A 10 -13.92 28.86 8.63
C ILE A 10 -14.95 29.98 8.46
N GLY A 11 -15.22 30.74 9.51
CA GLY A 11 -16.13 31.91 9.48
C GLY A 11 -15.60 32.96 8.50
N GLN A 12 -14.33 33.31 8.55
CA GLN A 12 -13.70 34.27 7.64
C GLN A 12 -13.70 33.80 6.18
N ILE A 13 -13.41 32.52 5.93
CA ILE A 13 -13.46 31.93 4.57
C ILE A 13 -14.92 32.00 4.04
N ARG A 14 -15.90 31.66 4.85
CA ARG A 14 -17.31 31.74 4.46
C ARG A 14 -17.75 33.18 4.13
N ALA A 15 -17.42 34.15 4.97
CA ALA A 15 -17.73 35.55 4.72
C ALA A 15 -17.06 36.06 3.42
N THR A 16 -15.76 35.76 3.22
CA THR A 16 -15.02 36.21 2.04
C THR A 16 -15.48 35.53 0.74
N ALA A 17 -15.96 34.29 0.83
CA ALA A 17 -16.48 33.54 -0.33
C ALA A 17 -17.88 34.04 -0.75
N ILE A 18 -18.72 34.46 0.22
CA ILE A 18 -20.07 34.93 -0.06
C ILE A 18 -20.03 36.31 -0.72
N ASP A 19 -19.16 37.23 -0.28
CA ASP A 19 -19.07 38.58 -0.84
C ASP A 19 -18.49 38.67 -2.27
N LYS A 20 -17.84 37.62 -2.74
CA LYS A 20 -17.25 37.58 -4.09
C LYS A 20 -18.10 36.89 -5.16
N ILE A 21 -19.23 36.30 -4.81
CA ILE A 21 -20.11 35.63 -5.77
C ILE A 21 -21.16 36.65 -6.23
N ALA A 22 -20.81 37.39 -7.28
CA ALA A 22 -21.83 38.06 -8.10
C ALA A 22 -22.90 37.04 -8.49
N THR A 23 -24.18 37.46 -8.52
CA THR A 23 -25.41 36.69 -8.77
C THR A 23 -25.18 35.29 -9.35
N PRO A 24 -25.48 34.21 -8.62
CA PRO A 24 -25.19 32.87 -9.11
C PRO A 24 -25.94 32.61 -10.41
N PRO A 25 -25.32 31.93 -11.41
CA PRO A 25 -25.98 31.63 -12.67
C PRO A 25 -27.26 30.83 -12.42
N THR A 26 -28.28 31.07 -13.24
CA THR A 26 -29.60 30.40 -13.19
C THR A 26 -29.40 28.88 -13.06
N GLY A 27 -30.01 28.25 -12.05
CA GLY A 27 -29.84 26.82 -11.76
C GLY A 27 -28.69 26.44 -10.81
N PHE A 28 -27.95 27.43 -10.28
CA PHE A 28 -26.86 27.16 -9.34
C PHE A 28 -27.39 26.55 -8.02
N ALA A 29 -28.51 27.08 -7.50
CA ALA A 29 -29.15 26.55 -6.31
C ALA A 29 -29.59 25.09 -6.47
N ASP A 30 -30.14 24.74 -7.65
CA ASP A 30 -30.57 23.38 -7.96
C ASP A 30 -29.38 22.40 -8.09
N ARG A 31 -28.28 22.87 -8.67
CA ARG A 31 -27.03 22.09 -8.74
C ARG A 31 -26.45 21.83 -7.35
N ILE A 32 -26.44 22.82 -6.48
CA ILE A 32 -25.98 22.64 -5.09
C ILE A 32 -26.91 21.71 -4.32
N ALA A 33 -28.22 21.82 -4.49
CA ALA A 33 -29.18 20.91 -3.89
C ALA A 33 -28.99 19.46 -4.38
N SER A 34 -28.76 19.27 -5.67
CA SER A 34 -28.48 17.97 -6.28
C SER A 34 -27.16 17.36 -5.75
N ILE A 35 -26.09 18.15 -5.66
CA ILE A 35 -24.80 17.70 -5.09
C ILE A 35 -24.98 17.34 -3.60
N LYS A 36 -25.69 18.15 -2.84
CA LYS A 36 -25.96 17.90 -1.43
C LYS A 36 -26.73 16.59 -1.22
N LYS A 37 -27.76 16.35 -2.06
CA LYS A 37 -28.54 15.12 -2.02
C LYS A 37 -27.69 13.91 -2.39
N ALA A 38 -26.91 13.99 -3.47
CA ALA A 38 -26.01 12.91 -3.89
C ALA A 38 -24.98 12.59 -2.80
N PHE A 39 -24.43 13.61 -2.12
CA PHE A 39 -23.51 13.42 -1.02
C PHE A 39 -24.19 12.78 0.20
N GLN A 40 -25.41 13.21 0.55
CA GLN A 40 -26.19 12.62 1.64
C GLN A 40 -26.55 11.16 1.36
N ASP A 41 -26.98 10.84 0.12
CA ASP A 41 -27.31 9.49 -0.30
C ASP A 41 -26.07 8.58 -0.27
N PHE A 42 -24.92 9.07 -0.76
CA PHE A 42 -23.66 8.37 -0.69
C PHE A 42 -23.21 8.11 0.75
N TRP A 43 -23.29 9.17 1.61
CA TRP A 43 -22.93 9.05 3.01
C TRP A 43 -23.80 8.02 3.75
N GLN A 44 -25.11 8.07 3.55
CA GLN A 44 -26.05 7.19 4.24
C GLN A 44 -25.95 5.74 3.76
N LYS A 45 -25.78 5.52 2.45
CA LYS A 45 -25.76 4.17 1.86
C LYS A 45 -24.42 3.47 2.03
N GLU A 46 -23.33 4.20 1.90
CA GLU A 46 -21.97 3.62 1.83
C GLU A 46 -21.21 3.76 3.17
N HIS A 47 -21.19 4.94 3.76
CA HIS A 47 -20.33 5.24 4.90
C HIS A 47 -20.96 4.99 6.28
N LEU A 48 -22.22 5.29 6.47
CA LEU A 48 -22.90 5.08 7.76
C LEU A 48 -22.94 3.61 8.18
N PRO A 49 -23.29 2.64 7.30
CA PRO A 49 -23.24 1.23 7.64
C PRO A 49 -21.82 0.75 7.98
N GLN A 50 -20.82 1.27 7.30
CA GLN A 50 -19.42 0.94 7.56
C GLN A 50 -18.95 1.52 8.90
N ALA A 51 -19.25 2.79 9.17
CA ALA A 51 -18.96 3.44 10.44
C ALA A 51 -19.63 2.72 11.63
N PHE A 52 -20.88 2.27 11.45
CA PHE A 52 -21.59 1.48 12.46
C PHE A 52 -20.91 0.15 12.73
N ARG A 53 -20.52 -0.60 11.70
CA ARG A 53 -19.77 -1.87 11.84
C ARG A 53 -18.44 -1.69 12.58
N ILE A 54 -17.71 -0.60 12.27
CA ILE A 54 -16.46 -0.24 12.91
C ILE A 54 -16.70 0.05 14.40
N THR A 55 -17.72 0.85 14.72
CA THR A 55 -18.08 1.18 16.11
C THR A 55 -18.43 -0.06 16.91
N GLU A 56 -19.20 -0.98 16.36
CA GLU A 56 -19.55 -2.25 17.01
C GLU A 56 -18.31 -3.17 17.18
N ALA A 57 -17.41 -3.20 16.20
CA ALA A 57 -16.15 -3.93 16.29
C ALA A 57 -15.26 -3.37 17.43
N ILE A 58 -15.14 -2.04 17.53
CA ILE A 58 -14.40 -1.36 18.60
C ILE A 58 -15.01 -1.69 19.98
N LYS A 59 -16.34 -1.59 20.12
CA LYS A 59 -17.04 -1.94 21.37
C LYS A 59 -16.80 -3.39 21.81
N LYS A 60 -16.65 -4.31 20.84
CA LYS A 60 -16.36 -5.72 21.07
C LYS A 60 -14.86 -6.00 21.27
N GLY A 61 -14.00 -4.97 21.27
CA GLY A 61 -12.55 -5.13 21.38
C GLY A 61 -11.92 -5.82 20.17
N ILE A 62 -12.61 -5.85 19.03
CA ILE A 62 -12.06 -6.42 17.79
C ILE A 62 -11.13 -5.38 17.16
N PRO A 63 -9.85 -5.70 16.91
CA PRO A 63 -8.94 -4.79 16.24
C PRO A 63 -9.48 -4.40 14.88
N THR A 64 -9.70 -3.11 14.64
CA THR A 64 -10.15 -2.62 13.34
C THR A 64 -8.98 -2.03 12.59
N PRO A 65 -8.59 -2.60 11.43
CA PRO A 65 -7.48 -2.08 10.65
C PRO A 65 -7.71 -0.62 10.25
N VAL A 66 -6.73 0.24 10.50
CA VAL A 66 -6.80 1.68 10.21
C VAL A 66 -7.18 1.96 8.76
N LEU A 67 -6.65 1.20 7.81
CA LEU A 67 -6.97 1.35 6.40
C LEU A 67 -8.44 1.06 6.08
N THR A 68 -9.07 0.12 6.80
CA THR A 68 -10.50 -0.17 6.67
C THR A 68 -11.32 1.00 7.20
N VAL A 69 -10.93 1.58 8.35
CA VAL A 69 -11.57 2.78 8.90
C VAL A 69 -11.51 3.95 7.92
N CYS A 70 -10.39 4.10 7.24
CA CYS A 70 -10.21 5.15 6.23
C CYS A 70 -10.87 4.83 4.88
N GLY A 71 -11.63 3.73 4.75
CA GLY A 71 -12.24 3.31 3.48
C GLY A 71 -11.22 2.89 2.41
N ARG A 72 -10.02 2.47 2.82
CA ARG A 72 -8.89 2.15 1.93
C ARG A 72 -8.37 0.71 2.09
N GLY A 73 -9.09 -0.13 2.81
CA GLY A 73 -8.67 -1.50 3.14
C GLY A 73 -8.45 -2.43 1.92
N THR A 74 -8.99 -2.07 0.76
CA THR A 74 -8.84 -2.84 -0.49
C THR A 74 -7.85 -2.23 -1.48
N GLN A 75 -7.24 -1.09 -1.16
CA GLN A 75 -6.25 -0.45 -2.04
C GLN A 75 -4.86 -1.02 -1.78
N GLU A 76 -4.41 -1.93 -2.64
CA GLU A 76 -3.11 -2.61 -2.53
C GLU A 76 -1.95 -1.65 -2.26
N ILE A 77 -1.82 -0.59 -3.03
CA ILE A 77 -0.71 0.38 -2.90
C ILE A 77 -0.67 1.06 -1.53
N ARG A 78 -1.83 1.32 -0.91
CA ARG A 78 -1.88 1.93 0.42
C ARG A 78 -1.57 0.92 1.51
N PHE A 79 -2.01 -0.31 1.32
CA PHE A 79 -1.69 -1.39 2.23
C PHE A 79 -0.19 -1.73 2.16
N THR A 80 0.39 -1.75 0.97
CA THR A 80 1.84 -1.90 0.76
C THR A 80 2.64 -0.87 1.56
N ARG A 81 2.29 0.41 1.46
CA ARG A 81 2.98 1.50 2.20
C ARG A 81 2.79 1.38 3.71
N TYR A 82 1.60 0.99 4.15
CA TYR A 82 1.30 0.75 5.56
C TYR A 82 2.11 -0.43 6.10
N LEU A 83 2.15 -1.54 5.38
CA LEU A 83 2.92 -2.72 5.75
C LEU A 83 4.42 -2.40 5.76
N ALA A 84 4.94 -1.74 4.73
CA ALA A 84 6.35 -1.33 4.67
C ALA A 84 6.74 -0.43 5.86
N TYR A 85 5.86 0.49 6.28
CA TYR A 85 6.10 1.31 7.46
C TYR A 85 6.29 0.48 8.74
N TYR A 86 5.46 -0.54 8.96
CA TYR A 86 5.55 -1.38 10.16
C TYR A 86 6.64 -2.44 10.08
N LEU A 87 7.04 -2.84 8.89
CA LEU A 87 8.18 -3.74 8.69
C LEU A 87 9.53 -3.03 8.85
N ASP A 88 9.59 -1.70 8.70
CA ASP A 88 10.83 -0.95 8.76
C ASP A 88 11.27 -0.71 10.22
N PRO A 89 12.34 -1.36 10.70
CA PRO A 89 12.77 -1.26 12.10
C PRO A 89 13.22 0.15 12.50
N GLN A 90 13.50 1.02 11.54
CA GLN A 90 13.97 2.39 11.77
C GLN A 90 12.81 3.39 11.92
N LYS A 91 11.56 2.98 11.71
CA LYS A 91 10.39 3.86 11.89
C LYS A 91 9.94 3.93 13.35
N ASN A 92 9.28 5.03 13.68
CA ASN A 92 8.87 5.36 15.05
C ASN A 92 7.56 4.67 15.51
N HIS A 93 7.26 3.47 15.01
CA HIS A 93 6.08 2.69 15.42
C HIS A 93 6.26 1.91 16.73
N GLY A 94 7.45 1.94 17.34
CA GLY A 94 7.74 1.31 18.63
C GLY A 94 7.91 -0.21 18.62
N LEU A 95 7.83 -0.87 17.46
CA LEU A 95 8.00 -2.32 17.33
C LEU A 95 9.47 -2.71 17.08
N GLY A 96 10.32 -1.77 16.63
CA GLY A 96 11.67 -2.09 16.17
C GLY A 96 11.63 -3.15 15.06
N ASP A 97 12.46 -4.17 15.18
CA ASP A 97 12.55 -5.27 14.22
C ASP A 97 11.62 -6.47 14.53
N LYS A 98 10.82 -6.38 15.60
CA LYS A 98 10.00 -7.52 16.07
C LYS A 98 9.02 -8.04 15.02
N LEU A 99 8.32 -7.12 14.33
CA LEU A 99 7.37 -7.53 13.29
C LEU A 99 8.13 -8.14 12.10
N LEU A 100 9.19 -7.52 11.67
CA LEU A 100 10.01 -7.98 10.56
C LEU A 100 10.54 -9.40 10.82
N LYS A 101 11.11 -9.63 12.00
CA LYS A 101 11.57 -10.96 12.44
C LYS A 101 10.44 -11.97 12.56
N SER A 102 9.29 -11.58 13.13
CA SER A 102 8.17 -12.51 13.31
C SER A 102 7.58 -13.00 11.98
N VAL A 103 7.68 -12.19 10.93
CA VAL A 103 7.11 -12.54 9.62
C VAL A 103 8.11 -13.30 8.75
N PHE A 104 9.40 -12.96 8.77
CA PHE A 104 10.37 -13.43 7.77
C PHE A 104 11.59 -14.19 8.35
N SER A 105 11.57 -14.59 9.63
CA SER A 105 12.71 -15.30 10.21
C SER A 105 12.95 -16.68 9.61
N GLU A 106 11.91 -17.38 9.17
CA GLU A 106 12.04 -18.70 8.54
C GLU A 106 12.71 -18.57 7.19
N GLU A 107 12.27 -17.65 6.36
CA GLU A 107 12.85 -17.38 5.03
C GLU A 107 14.28 -16.86 5.15
N ALA A 108 14.54 -15.99 6.12
CA ALA A 108 15.90 -15.50 6.39
C ALA A 108 16.83 -16.63 6.82
N CYS A 109 16.37 -17.51 7.69
CA CYS A 109 17.13 -18.68 8.14
C CYS A 109 17.41 -19.65 6.97
N THR A 110 16.41 -19.94 6.15
CA THR A 110 16.52 -20.80 4.97
C THR A 110 17.52 -20.22 3.96
N ALA A 111 17.55 -18.90 3.82
CA ALA A 111 18.52 -18.20 2.97
C ALA A 111 19.92 -18.06 3.60
N GLY A 112 20.13 -18.58 4.81
CA GLY A 112 21.43 -18.53 5.51
C GLY A 112 21.80 -17.13 6.03
N LEU A 113 20.82 -16.23 6.25
CA LEU A 113 21.10 -14.90 6.78
C LEU A 113 21.53 -14.96 8.26
N PRO A 114 22.39 -14.05 8.72
CA PRO A 114 22.81 -13.98 10.12
C PRO A 114 21.63 -13.60 11.03
N LYS A 115 21.72 -13.88 12.34
CA LYS A 115 20.62 -13.61 13.28
C LYS A 115 20.28 -12.13 13.43
N ASP A 116 21.23 -11.26 13.16
CA ASP A 116 21.17 -9.79 13.22
C ASP A 116 20.90 -9.15 11.84
N TRP A 117 20.39 -9.92 10.88
CA TRP A 117 20.15 -9.46 9.51
C TRP A 117 19.26 -8.20 9.43
N THR A 118 18.46 -7.94 10.44
CA THR A 118 17.56 -6.77 10.49
C THR A 118 18.25 -5.47 10.87
N ASP A 119 19.47 -5.52 11.44
CA ASP A 119 20.13 -4.34 12.04
C ASP A 119 20.51 -3.28 10.98
N ALA A 120 20.85 -3.71 9.77
CA ALA A 120 21.24 -2.83 8.68
C ALA A 120 20.31 -2.92 7.45
N CYS A 121 19.11 -3.44 7.64
CA CYS A 121 18.17 -3.53 6.53
C CYS A 121 17.42 -2.22 6.27
N ILE A 122 17.04 -2.02 5.02
CA ILE A 122 16.22 -0.89 4.56
C ILE A 122 14.97 -1.46 3.90
N VAL A 123 13.80 -0.97 4.32
CA VAL A 123 12.51 -1.36 3.76
C VAL A 123 12.02 -0.29 2.79
N ILE A 124 11.78 -0.67 1.55
CA ILE A 124 11.45 0.24 0.44
C ILE A 124 10.13 -0.19 -0.19
N PRO A 125 9.04 0.58 -0.05
CA PRO A 125 7.82 0.34 -0.82
C PRO A 125 8.03 0.70 -2.31
N GLU A 126 7.34 0.00 -3.21
CA GLU A 126 7.47 0.16 -4.66
C GLU A 126 8.95 0.03 -5.11
N PHE A 127 9.59 -1.05 -4.66
CA PHE A 127 11.02 -1.27 -4.85
C PHE A 127 11.37 -1.55 -6.30
N TRP A 128 12.30 -0.76 -6.84
CA TRP A 128 12.77 -0.85 -8.20
C TRP A 128 13.67 -2.07 -8.44
N LEU A 129 13.23 -2.97 -9.32
CA LEU A 129 14.00 -4.17 -9.72
C LEU A 129 14.86 -3.92 -10.97
N GLY A 130 14.44 -3.05 -11.87
CA GLY A 130 15.13 -2.81 -13.12
C GLY A 130 14.17 -2.74 -14.32
N HIS A 131 14.75 -2.85 -15.52
CA HIS A 131 13.99 -2.87 -16.76
C HIS A 131 13.84 -4.29 -17.32
N TYR A 132 12.61 -4.69 -17.61
CA TYR A 132 12.33 -5.84 -18.46
C TYR A 132 12.30 -5.41 -19.92
N GLN A 133 13.01 -6.12 -20.79
CA GLN A 133 12.95 -5.94 -22.23
C GLN A 133 12.17 -7.10 -22.86
N SER A 134 11.06 -6.78 -23.52
CA SER A 134 10.25 -7.77 -24.24
C SER A 134 10.97 -8.26 -25.52
N LYS A 135 10.50 -9.37 -26.08
CA LYS A 135 11.01 -9.89 -27.37
C LYS A 135 10.88 -8.88 -28.52
N SER A 136 9.91 -7.95 -28.43
CA SER A 136 9.74 -6.86 -29.41
C SER A 136 10.66 -5.66 -29.16
N GLY A 137 11.57 -5.73 -28.18
CA GLY A 137 12.49 -4.66 -27.84
C GLY A 137 11.91 -3.59 -26.89
N ARG A 138 10.63 -3.66 -26.52
CA ARG A 138 9.99 -2.72 -25.60
C ARG A 138 10.54 -2.87 -24.19
N LYS A 139 11.01 -1.76 -23.62
CA LYS A 139 11.46 -1.69 -22.23
C LYS A 139 10.29 -1.33 -21.29
N THR A 140 10.14 -2.05 -20.19
CA THR A 140 9.13 -1.81 -19.15
C THR A 140 9.82 -1.82 -17.80
N GLY A 141 9.58 -0.81 -16.96
CA GLY A 141 10.06 -0.80 -15.58
C GLY A 141 9.39 -1.87 -14.74
N CYS A 142 10.15 -2.52 -13.87
CA CYS A 142 9.65 -3.50 -12.92
C CYS A 142 9.86 -3.00 -11.50
N PHE A 143 8.77 -3.00 -10.74
CA PHE A 143 8.74 -2.70 -9.31
C PHE A 143 8.03 -3.83 -8.61
N CYS A 144 8.57 -4.32 -7.50
CA CYS A 144 7.79 -5.13 -6.56
C CYS A 144 7.17 -4.23 -5.49
N ASP A 145 6.18 -4.75 -4.79
CA ASP A 145 5.44 -3.97 -3.81
C ASP A 145 6.32 -3.53 -2.64
N ILE A 146 7.17 -4.42 -2.10
CA ILE A 146 8.10 -4.11 -1.01
C ILE A 146 9.44 -4.79 -1.28
N GLY A 147 10.53 -4.02 -1.19
CA GLY A 147 11.89 -4.54 -1.11
C GLY A 147 12.44 -4.38 0.31
N ILE A 148 13.08 -5.43 0.84
CA ILE A 148 13.87 -5.32 2.07
C ILE A 148 15.29 -5.68 1.70
N THR A 149 16.20 -4.72 1.79
CA THR A 149 17.57 -4.89 1.32
C THR A 149 18.58 -4.71 2.43
N GLY A 150 19.53 -5.61 2.52
CA GLY A 150 20.77 -5.48 3.26
C GLY A 150 21.98 -5.50 2.33
N ASN A 151 23.16 -5.64 2.89
CA ASN A 151 24.39 -5.71 2.10
C ASN A 151 24.39 -6.93 1.16
N ASP A 152 24.05 -8.11 1.70
CA ASP A 152 24.23 -9.38 1.03
C ASP A 152 22.91 -10.09 0.71
N PHE A 153 21.77 -9.42 0.90
CA PHE A 153 20.45 -10.00 0.63
C PHE A 153 19.44 -8.97 0.12
N VAL A 154 18.40 -9.49 -0.51
CA VAL A 154 17.19 -8.73 -0.88
C VAL A 154 15.97 -9.63 -0.76
N PHE A 155 14.97 -9.21 0.03
CA PHE A 155 13.63 -9.73 -0.08
C PHE A 155 12.88 -8.96 -1.17
N VAL A 156 12.29 -9.69 -2.08
CA VAL A 156 11.43 -9.17 -3.14
C VAL A 156 10.02 -9.64 -2.85
N ILE A 157 9.16 -8.74 -2.39
CA ILE A 157 7.83 -9.06 -1.90
C ILE A 157 6.80 -8.51 -2.88
N GLU A 158 5.97 -9.38 -3.43
CA GLU A 158 4.77 -9.05 -4.18
C GLU A 158 3.54 -9.37 -3.34
N GLN A 159 2.66 -8.40 -3.17
CA GLN A 159 1.48 -8.52 -2.33
C GLN A 159 0.22 -8.49 -3.17
N LYS A 160 -0.72 -9.38 -2.90
CA LYS A 160 -2.05 -9.39 -3.50
C LYS A 160 -3.11 -9.49 -2.40
N ILE A 161 -4.03 -8.54 -2.35
CA ILE A 161 -5.12 -8.54 -1.37
C ILE A 161 -6.38 -9.16 -1.95
N LEU A 162 -6.83 -8.69 -3.11
CA LEU A 162 -8.05 -9.13 -3.79
C LEU A 162 -7.84 -9.47 -5.26
N SER A 163 -6.71 -9.04 -5.84
CA SER A 163 -6.39 -9.30 -7.23
C SER A 163 -5.61 -10.62 -7.36
N SER A 164 -5.86 -11.34 -8.43
CA SER A 164 -4.96 -12.39 -8.92
C SER A 164 -3.80 -11.75 -9.70
N GLU A 165 -2.74 -12.52 -9.92
CA GLU A 165 -1.71 -12.13 -10.88
C GLU A 165 -2.36 -11.78 -12.23
N GLY A 166 -2.11 -10.56 -12.71
CA GLY A 166 -2.65 -10.12 -14.00
C GLY A 166 -2.19 -11.02 -15.14
N PRO A 167 -3.05 -11.24 -16.16
CA PRO A 167 -2.66 -12.02 -17.34
C PRO A 167 -1.41 -11.44 -17.95
N ALA A 168 -0.66 -12.28 -18.66
CA ALA A 168 0.50 -11.84 -19.44
C ALA A 168 0.07 -10.70 -20.36
N SER A 169 0.32 -9.44 -19.92
CA SER A 169 -0.02 -8.25 -20.71
C SER A 169 0.82 -8.23 -21.99
N HIS A 170 0.74 -7.16 -22.75
CA HIS A 170 1.58 -6.89 -23.92
C HIS A 170 3.10 -7.16 -23.74
N THR A 171 3.55 -7.55 -22.55
CA THR A 171 4.93 -7.97 -22.29
C THR A 171 5.19 -9.44 -22.61
N GLY A 172 4.15 -10.27 -22.78
CA GLY A 172 4.26 -11.70 -23.11
C GLY A 172 4.68 -12.61 -21.95
N LEU A 173 4.89 -12.05 -20.74
CA LEU A 173 5.22 -12.82 -19.54
C LEU A 173 4.35 -12.39 -18.34
N PRO A 174 3.97 -13.33 -17.46
CA PRO A 174 3.38 -13.03 -16.15
C PRO A 174 4.29 -12.11 -15.32
N GLN A 175 3.71 -11.40 -14.35
CA GLN A 175 4.41 -10.37 -13.55
C GLN A 175 5.62 -10.96 -12.81
N LEU A 176 5.45 -12.06 -12.10
CA LEU A 176 6.51 -12.68 -11.30
C LEU A 176 7.65 -13.19 -12.18
N ARG A 177 7.35 -13.77 -13.34
CA ARG A 177 8.36 -14.21 -14.30
C ARG A 177 9.16 -13.05 -14.90
N ARG A 178 8.55 -11.86 -15.03
CA ARG A 178 9.31 -10.67 -15.44
C ARG A 178 10.28 -10.24 -14.35
N TYR A 179 9.88 -10.33 -13.09
CA TYR A 179 10.77 -10.03 -11.96
C TYR A 179 11.97 -10.95 -11.93
N ASP A 180 11.76 -12.26 -12.08
CA ASP A 180 12.86 -13.23 -12.17
C ASP A 180 13.86 -12.85 -13.24
N ARG A 181 13.39 -12.58 -14.47
CA ARG A 181 14.25 -12.17 -15.58
C ARG A 181 15.02 -10.89 -15.31
N VAL A 182 14.37 -9.92 -14.64
CA VAL A 182 15.03 -8.65 -14.34
C VAL A 182 16.07 -8.84 -13.25
N ILE A 183 15.78 -9.60 -12.20
CA ILE A 183 16.70 -9.87 -11.09
C ILE A 183 17.93 -10.63 -11.61
N GLU A 184 17.74 -11.68 -12.40
CA GLU A 184 18.82 -12.48 -13.00
C GLU A 184 19.80 -11.66 -13.86
N ASN A 185 19.29 -10.61 -14.52
CA ASN A 185 20.08 -9.78 -15.44
C ASN A 185 20.54 -8.45 -14.83
N ASN A 186 20.18 -8.12 -13.59
CA ASN A 186 20.55 -6.88 -12.95
C ASN A 186 21.81 -7.08 -12.07
N PRO A 187 22.94 -6.41 -12.42
CA PRO A 187 24.17 -6.54 -11.64
C PRO A 187 24.05 -6.18 -10.16
N ALA A 188 23.07 -5.35 -9.78
CA ALA A 188 22.85 -4.96 -8.40
C ALA A 188 22.40 -6.12 -7.49
N PHE A 189 21.96 -7.24 -8.08
CA PHE A 189 21.52 -8.43 -7.35
C PHE A 189 22.50 -9.60 -7.42
N LYS A 190 23.60 -9.47 -8.20
CA LYS A 190 24.48 -10.57 -8.59
C LYS A 190 25.04 -11.38 -7.41
N ASP A 191 25.44 -10.69 -6.35
CA ASP A 191 26.12 -11.33 -5.21
C ASP A 191 25.22 -11.30 -3.94
N LYS A 192 23.91 -11.17 -4.12
CA LYS A 192 22.95 -11.12 -3.01
C LYS A 192 22.10 -12.39 -2.92
N ALA A 193 21.80 -12.81 -1.71
CA ALA A 193 20.74 -13.79 -1.47
C ALA A 193 19.40 -13.15 -1.82
N ILE A 194 18.68 -13.73 -2.78
CA ILE A 194 17.37 -13.23 -3.23
C ILE A 194 16.28 -14.10 -2.64
N ILE A 195 15.48 -13.49 -1.75
CA ILE A 195 14.35 -14.14 -1.10
C ILE A 195 13.08 -13.57 -1.73
N LYS A 196 12.32 -14.44 -2.41
CA LYS A 196 11.11 -14.05 -3.13
C LYS A 196 9.89 -14.45 -2.32
N ILE A 197 9.01 -13.48 -2.04
CA ILE A 197 7.80 -13.67 -1.23
C ILE A 197 6.58 -13.25 -2.02
N TYR A 198 5.60 -14.14 -2.11
CA TYR A 198 4.26 -13.82 -2.61
C TYR A 198 3.28 -13.78 -1.44
N LEU A 199 2.88 -12.57 -1.04
CA LEU A 199 2.08 -12.34 0.15
C LEU A 199 0.59 -12.21 -0.20
N THR A 200 -0.23 -13.13 0.34
CA THR A 200 -1.69 -13.11 0.18
C THR A 200 -2.39 -13.28 1.51
N PRO A 201 -3.63 -12.76 1.69
CA PRO A 201 -4.40 -12.94 2.92
C PRO A 201 -4.74 -14.40 3.24
N SER A 202 -4.78 -15.26 2.23
CA SER A 202 -5.12 -16.68 2.35
C SER A 202 -3.91 -17.60 2.55
N GLY A 203 -2.67 -17.04 2.51
CA GLY A 203 -1.45 -17.85 2.53
C GLY A 203 -1.29 -18.74 1.29
N GLY A 204 -1.91 -18.36 0.16
CA GLY A 204 -1.81 -19.10 -1.08
C GLY A 204 -0.37 -19.15 -1.58
N GLN A 205 0.16 -20.38 -1.76
CA GLN A 205 1.47 -20.58 -2.35
C GLN A 205 1.41 -20.39 -3.87
N ARG A 206 2.45 -19.82 -4.42
CA ARG A 206 2.78 -19.86 -5.84
C ARG A 206 4.02 -20.69 -6.01
N ASP A 207 3.95 -21.78 -6.76
CA ASP A 207 5.02 -22.77 -6.96
C ASP A 207 6.35 -22.17 -7.41
N ASP A 208 6.33 -20.94 -7.90
CA ASP A 208 7.48 -20.23 -8.44
C ASP A 208 8.12 -19.24 -7.45
N TRP A 209 7.44 -18.88 -6.36
CA TRP A 209 7.85 -17.76 -5.50
C TRP A 209 7.81 -18.03 -4.00
N ASN A 210 7.21 -19.12 -3.58
CA ASN A 210 7.31 -19.61 -2.20
C ASN A 210 7.75 -21.06 -2.29
N PRO A 211 9.01 -21.37 -2.03
CA PRO A 211 9.50 -22.74 -1.98
C PRO A 211 8.85 -23.58 -0.88
#